data_20aafe1fc8035ca95e6e74c5ffb30a33
#
_entry.id   20aafe1fc8035ca95e6e74c5ffb30a33
#
_cell.length_a   1.000
_cell.length_b   1.000
_cell.length_c   1.000
_cell.angle_alpha   90.00
_cell.angle_beta   90.00
_cell.angle_gamma   90.00
#
_symmetry.space_group_name_H-M   'P 1'
#
loop_
_entity.id
_entity.type
_entity.pdbx_description
1 polymer ?
#
loop_
_entity_poly.entity_id
_entity_poly.type
_entity_poly.pdbx_seq_one_letter_code
_entity_poly.pdbx_strand_id
1 'polypeptide(L)'
;YYCVDNMPVALMPRFAELCIATGGRYENVALVTDVREKNGFGELLKTIDQLKEMNCSVRILYMDADVRTIVRRYKESRRPHPLATRGTSVEEAVHKEMDLLAPIRERADFIVNSSNLTLGMLQNKLFSLFAPNGEKREIDVTVMSFGYKHGLPMEADLVFDVRFLPNPFYVEELRPLCGLDRPVAEFVFRYQQTRTFMEKIEDMLDFLLPMYIEEGKLSLTVAIGCT
;
A
#
# COMPACT_ATOMS: atom_id res chain seq x y z
N TYR A 1 11.41 -4.76 -4.28
CA TYR A 1 12.35 -4.94 -3.16
C TYR A 1 12.08 -6.25 -2.43
N TYR A 2 13.15 -6.99 -2.13
CA TYR A 2 13.09 -8.10 -1.19
C TYR A 2 13.21 -7.54 0.24
N CYS A 3 12.16 -7.72 1.05
CA CYS A 3 12.09 -7.10 2.37
C CYS A 3 12.40 -8.14 3.47
N VAL A 4 13.33 -7.80 4.36
CA VAL A 4 13.66 -8.60 5.54
C VAL A 4 13.42 -7.76 6.79
N ASP A 5 12.45 -8.19 7.59
CA ASP A 5 12.09 -7.53 8.84
C ASP A 5 12.96 -8.03 10.00
N ASN A 6 13.25 -7.12 10.92
CA ASN A 6 13.99 -7.38 12.17
C ASN A 6 15.34 -8.10 11.94
N MET A 7 16.11 -7.66 10.93
CA MET A 7 17.42 -8.22 10.60
C MET A 7 18.45 -7.83 11.67
N PRO A 8 19.09 -8.81 12.35
CA PRO A 8 20.20 -8.51 13.24
C PRO A 8 21.36 -7.85 12.51
N VAL A 9 21.89 -6.74 13.08
CA VAL A 9 22.95 -5.95 12.45
C VAL A 9 24.16 -6.79 12.09
N ALA A 10 24.57 -7.71 12.97
CA ALA A 10 25.71 -8.61 12.75
C ALA A 10 25.55 -9.56 11.53
N LEU A 11 24.31 -9.81 11.09
CA LEU A 11 24.03 -10.68 9.94
C LEU A 11 23.95 -9.92 8.60
N MET A 12 23.80 -8.60 8.62
CA MET A 12 23.66 -7.79 7.39
C MET A 12 24.80 -7.99 6.38
N PRO A 13 26.11 -7.99 6.76
CA PRO A 13 27.19 -8.21 5.81
C PRO A 13 27.12 -9.60 5.16
N ARG A 14 26.84 -10.63 5.95
CA ARG A 14 26.70 -11.99 5.43
C ARG A 14 25.52 -12.14 4.49
N PHE A 15 24.42 -11.48 4.79
CA PHE A 15 23.26 -11.46 3.92
C PHE A 15 23.56 -10.74 2.59
N ALA A 16 24.28 -9.62 2.66
CA ALA A 16 24.73 -8.91 1.45
C ALA A 16 25.64 -9.78 0.58
N GLU A 17 26.62 -10.51 1.18
CA GLU A 17 27.46 -11.48 0.47
C GLU A 17 26.60 -12.51 -0.29
N LEU A 18 25.57 -13.07 0.36
CA LEU A 18 24.65 -14.01 -0.26
C LEU A 18 23.86 -13.40 -1.42
N CYS A 19 23.36 -12.16 -1.25
CA CYS A 19 22.65 -11.46 -2.31
C CYS A 19 23.54 -11.24 -3.54
N ILE A 20 24.78 -10.80 -3.35
CA ILE A 20 25.76 -10.60 -4.42
C ILE A 20 26.07 -11.92 -5.12
N ALA A 21 26.27 -13.01 -4.37
CA ALA A 21 26.59 -14.34 -4.91
C ALA A 21 25.46 -14.96 -5.75
N THR A 22 24.22 -14.50 -5.60
CA THR A 22 23.05 -15.00 -6.35
C THR A 22 22.90 -14.42 -7.75
N GLY A 23 23.83 -13.54 -8.19
CA GLY A 23 23.90 -13.08 -9.58
C GLY A 23 22.67 -12.29 -10.05
N GLY A 24 22.14 -11.38 -9.20
CA GLY A 24 21.06 -10.47 -9.58
C GLY A 24 19.66 -10.90 -9.14
N ARG A 25 19.51 -12.04 -8.46
CA ARG A 25 18.19 -12.46 -7.93
C ARG A 25 17.62 -11.49 -6.87
N TYR A 26 18.49 -10.79 -6.16
CA TYR A 26 18.15 -9.83 -5.10
C TYR A 26 18.83 -8.49 -5.37
N GLU A 27 18.44 -7.82 -6.46
CA GLU A 27 19.03 -6.52 -6.84
C GLU A 27 18.68 -5.41 -5.86
N ASN A 28 17.45 -5.41 -5.34
CA ASN A 28 16.98 -4.41 -4.42
C ASN A 28 16.46 -5.08 -3.14
N VAL A 29 17.11 -4.77 -2.03
CA VAL A 29 16.79 -5.33 -0.71
C VAL A 29 16.46 -4.21 0.27
N ALA A 30 15.45 -4.40 1.09
CA ALA A 30 15.11 -3.53 2.21
C ALA A 30 15.30 -4.31 3.52
N LEU A 31 16.22 -3.86 4.36
CA LEU A 31 16.47 -4.43 5.68
C LEU A 31 15.86 -3.52 6.74
N VAL A 32 14.98 -4.08 7.58
CA VAL A 32 14.37 -3.35 8.69
C VAL A 32 15.07 -3.76 9.98
N THR A 33 15.51 -2.78 10.75
CA THR A 33 16.09 -2.98 12.08
C THR A 33 15.50 -1.99 13.08
N ASP A 34 15.52 -2.34 14.36
CA ASP A 34 14.97 -1.52 15.43
C ASP A 34 15.87 -1.51 16.68
N VAL A 35 15.45 -0.75 17.72
CA VAL A 35 16.19 -0.52 18.98
C VAL A 35 16.33 -1.74 19.90
N ARG A 36 15.80 -2.91 19.54
CA ARG A 36 15.83 -4.08 20.44
C ARG A 36 17.24 -4.62 20.68
N GLU A 37 18.12 -4.37 19.73
CA GLU A 37 19.56 -4.66 19.89
C GLU A 37 20.24 -3.58 20.75
N LYS A 38 20.27 -3.78 22.05
CA LYS A 38 20.78 -2.83 23.06
C LYS A 38 22.20 -2.28 22.81
N ASN A 39 23.03 -2.95 22.01
CA ASN A 39 24.39 -2.56 21.67
C ASN A 39 24.58 -2.24 20.18
N GLY A 40 23.52 -2.27 19.37
CA GLY A 40 23.63 -2.36 17.92
C GLY A 40 23.88 -1.06 17.16
N PHE A 41 23.64 0.12 17.74
CA PHE A 41 23.67 1.35 16.90
C PHE A 41 25.06 1.80 16.49
N GLY A 42 26.07 1.67 17.35
CA GLY A 42 27.45 1.89 16.95
C GLY A 42 27.95 0.84 15.96
N GLU A 43 27.45 -0.37 16.06
CA GLU A 43 27.71 -1.47 15.13
C GLU A 43 26.98 -1.29 13.81
N LEU A 44 25.71 -0.78 13.81
CA LEU A 44 24.96 -0.49 12.61
C LEU A 44 25.66 0.53 11.71
N LEU A 45 26.20 1.61 12.27
CA LEU A 45 26.95 2.61 11.49
C LEU A 45 28.19 2.00 10.83
N LYS A 46 28.95 1.18 11.57
CA LYS A 46 30.10 0.44 11.02
C LYS A 46 29.68 -0.55 9.94
N THR A 47 28.58 -1.24 10.16
CA THR A 47 28.03 -2.20 9.19
C THR A 47 27.59 -1.50 7.90
N ILE A 48 26.96 -0.32 7.99
CA ILE A 48 26.63 0.49 6.81
C ILE A 48 27.89 0.88 6.03
N ASP A 49 28.95 1.28 6.72
CA ASP A 49 30.22 1.63 6.08
C ASP A 49 30.85 0.39 5.41
N GLN A 50 30.83 -0.76 6.07
CA GLN A 50 31.28 -2.05 5.52
C GLN A 50 30.49 -2.45 4.27
N LEU A 51 29.17 -2.30 4.27
CA LEU A 51 28.32 -2.59 3.09
C LEU A 51 28.68 -1.70 1.91
N LYS A 52 29.01 -0.42 2.16
CA LYS A 52 29.49 0.51 1.12
C LYS A 52 30.84 0.09 0.56
N GLU A 53 31.77 -0.41 1.39
CA GLU A 53 33.06 -0.98 0.97
C GLU A 53 32.89 -2.23 0.09
N MET A 54 31.80 -2.99 0.28
CA MET A 54 31.41 -4.11 -0.57
C MET A 54 30.74 -3.69 -1.90
N ASN A 55 30.80 -2.40 -2.27
CA ASN A 55 30.12 -1.81 -3.44
C ASN A 55 28.60 -1.93 -3.42
N CYS A 56 27.96 -2.10 -2.26
CA CYS A 56 26.52 -1.99 -2.14
C CYS A 56 26.09 -0.53 -2.14
N SER A 57 25.10 -0.18 -2.96
CA SER A 57 24.44 1.14 -2.90
C SER A 57 23.50 1.17 -1.71
N VAL A 58 23.96 1.66 -0.56
CA VAL A 58 23.19 1.72 0.68
C VAL A 58 22.49 3.07 0.81
N ARG A 59 21.19 3.05 1.03
CA ARG A 59 20.37 4.21 1.39
C ARG A 59 19.67 3.98 2.71
N ILE A 60 19.64 4.98 3.57
CA ILE A 60 19.02 4.89 4.89
C ILE A 60 17.69 5.64 4.87
N LEU A 61 16.62 4.91 5.09
CA LEU A 61 15.30 5.47 5.35
C LEU A 61 15.05 5.50 6.86
N TYR A 62 14.92 6.69 7.42
CA TYR A 62 14.53 6.88 8.81
C TYR A 62 13.03 7.14 8.91
N MET A 63 12.33 6.25 9.61
CA MET A 63 10.90 6.40 9.90
C MET A 63 10.73 7.18 11.20
N ASP A 64 10.18 8.39 11.08
CA ASP A 64 9.98 9.32 12.21
C ASP A 64 8.49 9.43 12.58
N ALA A 65 8.21 9.84 13.81
CA ALA A 65 6.89 10.30 14.24
C ALA A 65 7.00 11.16 15.50
N ASP A 66 6.00 12.00 15.73
CA ASP A 66 5.90 12.82 16.95
C ASP A 66 5.72 11.92 18.18
N VAL A 67 6.34 12.30 19.29
CA VAL A 67 6.28 11.54 20.57
C VAL A 67 4.87 11.16 20.95
N ARG A 68 3.91 12.11 20.82
CA ARG A 68 2.49 11.86 21.14
C ARG A 68 1.90 10.74 20.27
N THR A 69 2.24 10.72 18.99
CA THR A 69 1.77 9.70 18.04
C THR A 69 2.37 8.35 18.38
N ILE A 70 3.67 8.28 18.70
CA ILE A 70 4.34 7.04 19.09
C ILE A 70 3.72 6.48 20.37
N VAL A 71 3.58 7.29 21.40
CA VAL A 71 2.96 6.89 22.69
C VAL A 71 1.54 6.36 22.48
N ARG A 72 0.73 7.04 21.64
CA ARG A 72 -0.62 6.58 21.30
C ARG A 72 -0.60 5.21 20.63
N ARG A 73 0.25 5.00 19.61
CA ARG A 73 0.40 3.71 18.89
C ARG A 73 0.81 2.57 19.83
N TYR A 74 1.72 2.83 20.79
CA TYR A 74 2.07 1.83 21.79
C TYR A 74 0.89 1.46 22.71
N LYS A 75 0.09 2.44 23.14
CA LYS A 75 -1.13 2.19 23.93
C LYS A 75 -2.16 1.38 23.14
N GLU A 76 -2.37 1.69 21.88
CA GLU A 76 -3.31 0.98 20.99
C GLU A 76 -2.86 -0.46 20.71
N SER A 77 -1.57 -0.68 20.47
CA SER A 77 -1.01 -2.01 20.16
C SER A 77 -0.91 -2.94 21.37
N ARG A 78 -1.08 -2.43 22.61
CA ARG A 78 -0.90 -3.15 23.88
C ARG A 78 0.46 -3.84 24.02
N ARG A 79 1.47 -3.40 23.27
CA ARG A 79 2.84 -3.93 23.36
C ARG A 79 3.69 -3.03 24.24
N PRO A 80 4.54 -3.59 25.13
CA PRO A 80 5.50 -2.78 25.86
C PRO A 80 6.54 -2.20 24.91
N HIS A 81 6.98 -0.97 25.22
CA HIS A 81 8.11 -0.37 24.48
C HIS A 81 9.40 -1.17 24.78
N PRO A 82 10.25 -1.48 23.77
CA PRO A 82 11.46 -2.30 23.96
C PRO A 82 12.43 -1.77 25.02
N LEU A 83 12.50 -0.44 25.19
CA LEU A 83 13.34 0.23 26.18
C LEU A 83 12.62 0.53 27.49
N ALA A 84 11.33 0.17 27.62
CA ALA A 84 10.61 0.35 28.88
C ALA A 84 11.10 -0.65 29.94
N THR A 85 11.42 -0.14 31.12
CA THR A 85 11.78 -0.92 32.31
C THR A 85 10.74 -0.69 33.40
N ARG A 86 10.78 -1.46 34.51
CA ARG A 86 9.89 -1.21 35.66
C ARG A 86 10.08 0.22 36.18
N GLY A 87 9.01 1.01 36.13
CA GLY A 87 8.98 2.41 36.59
C GLY A 87 9.27 3.45 35.52
N THR A 88 9.62 3.07 34.28
CA THR A 88 9.82 3.99 33.16
C THR A 88 8.50 4.18 32.41
N SER A 89 8.10 5.43 32.14
CA SER A 89 6.96 5.72 31.30
C SER A 89 7.25 5.40 29.82
N VAL A 90 6.20 5.16 29.01
CA VAL A 90 6.36 4.96 27.56
C VAL A 90 6.99 6.20 26.92
N GLU A 91 6.62 7.40 27.36
CA GLU A 91 7.16 8.66 26.86
C GLU A 91 8.66 8.79 27.10
N GLU A 92 9.13 8.49 28.31
CA GLU A 92 10.58 8.47 28.63
C GLU A 92 11.33 7.42 27.78
N ALA A 93 10.73 6.25 27.57
CA ALA A 93 11.32 5.22 26.72
C ALA A 93 11.42 5.67 25.25
N VAL A 94 10.42 6.39 24.74
CA VAL A 94 10.43 6.99 23.39
C VAL A 94 11.54 8.05 23.26
N HIS A 95 11.65 8.97 24.22
CA HIS A 95 12.73 9.95 24.19
C HIS A 95 14.10 9.30 24.17
N LYS A 96 14.31 8.29 25.03
CA LYS A 96 15.56 7.52 25.05
C LYS A 96 15.83 6.82 23.72
N GLU A 97 14.81 6.31 23.04
CA GLU A 97 14.94 5.73 21.72
C GLU A 97 15.35 6.80 20.69
N MET A 98 14.73 7.96 20.69
CA MET A 98 15.07 9.06 19.81
C MET A 98 16.53 9.51 19.99
N ASP A 99 17.00 9.62 21.23
CA ASP A 99 18.40 9.96 21.52
C ASP A 99 19.37 8.89 21.01
N LEU A 100 19.04 7.61 21.18
CA LEU A 100 19.84 6.49 20.66
C LEU A 100 19.89 6.45 19.13
N LEU A 101 18.79 6.82 18.47
CA LEU A 101 18.68 6.82 17.01
C LEU A 101 19.15 8.12 16.36
N ALA A 102 19.45 9.17 17.12
CA ALA A 102 19.88 10.46 16.58
C ALA A 102 21.07 10.34 15.59
N PRO A 103 22.14 9.55 15.86
CA PRO A 103 23.25 9.41 14.91
C PRO A 103 22.86 8.73 13.59
N ILE A 104 21.86 7.84 13.61
CA ILE A 104 21.32 7.21 12.40
C ILE A 104 20.48 8.21 11.62
N ARG A 105 19.64 9.00 12.32
CA ARG A 105 18.82 10.05 11.75
C ARG A 105 19.65 11.10 11.03
N GLU A 106 20.79 11.49 11.59
CA GLU A 106 21.72 12.44 10.97
C GLU A 106 22.36 11.92 9.68
N ARG A 107 22.52 10.61 9.53
CA ARG A 107 23.06 9.95 8.34
C ARG A 107 21.99 9.46 7.37
N ALA A 108 20.70 9.69 7.67
CA ALA A 108 19.60 9.22 6.85
C ALA A 108 19.54 9.97 5.51
N ASP A 109 19.43 9.22 4.42
CA ASP A 109 19.19 9.77 3.08
C ASP A 109 17.75 10.26 2.93
N PHE A 110 16.82 9.61 3.63
CA PHE A 110 15.39 9.95 3.65
C PHE A 110 14.86 9.92 5.07
N ILE A 111 14.10 10.96 5.45
CA ILE A 111 13.37 11.02 6.71
C ILE A 111 11.88 11.15 6.38
N VAL A 112 11.09 10.20 6.84
CA VAL A 112 9.64 10.18 6.64
C VAL A 112 8.92 10.27 7.98
N ASN A 113 8.35 11.45 8.27
CA ASN A 113 7.48 11.62 9.43
C ASN A 113 6.10 11.03 9.11
N SER A 114 5.71 10.01 9.86
CA SER A 114 4.47 9.24 9.69
C SER A 114 3.33 9.68 10.62
N SER A 115 3.48 10.80 11.36
CA SER A 115 2.52 11.22 12.40
C SER A 115 1.12 11.44 11.87
N ASN A 116 1.00 12.08 10.71
CA ASN A 116 -0.26 12.47 10.08
C ASN A 116 -0.53 11.71 8.77
N LEU A 117 0.19 10.63 8.52
CA LEU A 117 0.00 9.82 7.32
C LEU A 117 -0.94 8.65 7.60
N THR A 118 -1.90 8.43 6.73
CA THR A 118 -2.60 7.15 6.63
C THR A 118 -1.64 6.09 6.09
N LEU A 119 -2.01 4.82 6.22
CA LEU A 119 -1.19 3.74 5.65
C LEU A 119 -1.00 3.92 4.14
N GLY A 120 -2.05 4.31 3.42
CA GLY A 120 -2.01 4.55 1.99
C GLY A 120 -1.10 5.72 1.61
N MET A 121 -1.21 6.85 2.31
CA MET A 121 -0.33 8.01 2.10
C MET A 121 1.14 7.65 2.35
N LEU A 122 1.42 6.84 3.40
CA LEU A 122 2.78 6.36 3.68
C LEU A 122 3.29 5.47 2.54
N GLN A 123 2.47 4.52 2.08
CA GLN A 123 2.84 3.65 0.96
C GLN A 123 3.12 4.46 -0.31
N ASN A 124 2.29 5.46 -0.64
CA ASN A 124 2.51 6.33 -1.80
C ASN A 124 3.79 7.13 -1.67
N LYS A 125 4.07 7.64 -0.47
CA LYS A 125 5.32 8.37 -0.20
C LYS A 125 6.56 7.48 -0.36
N LEU A 126 6.52 6.25 0.16
CA LEU A 126 7.60 5.29 -0.01
C LEU A 126 7.75 4.88 -1.49
N PHE A 127 6.64 4.65 -2.17
CA PHE A 127 6.67 4.35 -3.60
C PHE A 127 7.33 5.48 -4.40
N SER A 128 6.98 6.74 -4.17
CA SER A 128 7.59 7.90 -4.85
C SER A 128 9.09 8.06 -4.58
N LEU A 129 9.59 7.60 -3.42
CA LEU A 129 11.01 7.65 -3.06
C LEU A 129 11.84 6.53 -3.69
N PHE A 130 11.23 5.36 -3.93
CA PHE A 130 11.94 4.13 -4.27
C PHE A 130 11.48 3.45 -5.56
N ALA A 131 10.45 3.97 -6.23
CA ALA A 131 10.02 3.44 -7.52
C ALA A 131 11.08 3.66 -8.60
N PRO A 132 11.35 2.67 -9.45
CA PRO A 132 12.24 2.84 -10.58
C PRO A 132 11.69 3.90 -11.55
N ASN A 133 12.56 4.79 -12.06
CA ASN A 133 12.26 5.70 -13.18
C ASN A 133 11.03 6.62 -13.02
N GLY A 134 10.63 6.93 -11.79
CA GLY A 134 9.47 7.82 -11.56
C GLY A 134 8.13 7.20 -11.96
N GLU A 135 8.03 5.88 -11.95
CA GLU A 135 6.76 5.16 -12.14
C GLU A 135 5.70 5.72 -11.20
N LYS A 136 4.52 5.97 -11.75
CA LYS A 136 3.35 6.35 -10.96
C LYS A 136 2.66 5.08 -10.45
N ARG A 137 2.07 5.18 -9.30
CA ARG A 137 1.25 4.10 -8.76
C ARG A 137 -0.02 3.99 -9.59
N GLU A 138 -0.31 2.80 -10.06
CA GLU A 138 -1.51 2.48 -10.81
C GLU A 138 -2.51 1.74 -9.91
N ILE A 139 -3.77 1.79 -10.26
CA ILE A 139 -4.85 1.05 -9.63
C ILE A 139 -5.45 0.10 -10.66
N ASP A 140 -5.56 -1.18 -10.31
CA ASP A 140 -6.23 -2.17 -11.15
C ASP A 140 -7.76 -2.02 -11.00
N VAL A 141 -8.44 -1.69 -12.09
CA VAL A 141 -9.90 -1.57 -12.11
C VAL A 141 -10.52 -2.80 -12.75
N THR A 142 -11.28 -3.54 -11.97
CA THR A 142 -12.09 -4.68 -12.45
C THR A 142 -13.54 -4.27 -12.55
N VAL A 143 -14.14 -4.41 -13.72
CA VAL A 143 -15.58 -4.21 -13.93
C VAL A 143 -16.23 -5.57 -14.12
N MET A 144 -17.26 -5.87 -13.30
CA MET A 144 -17.98 -7.12 -13.37
C MET A 144 -19.50 -6.92 -13.43
N SER A 145 -20.21 -7.83 -14.06
CA SER A 145 -21.66 -7.87 -14.03
C SER A 145 -22.15 -8.99 -13.12
N PHE A 146 -23.29 -8.78 -12.45
CA PHE A 146 -23.91 -9.79 -11.62
C PHE A 146 -25.45 -9.70 -11.65
N GLY A 147 -26.10 -10.82 -11.31
CA GLY A 147 -27.55 -10.85 -11.11
C GLY A 147 -27.89 -10.81 -9.63
N TYR A 148 -28.76 -9.90 -9.21
CA TYR A 148 -29.20 -9.77 -7.81
C TYR A 148 -29.79 -11.05 -7.22
N LYS A 149 -30.32 -11.94 -8.06
CA LYS A 149 -30.82 -13.27 -7.62
C LYS A 149 -29.72 -14.16 -7.01
N HIS A 150 -28.45 -13.87 -7.27
CA HIS A 150 -27.30 -14.62 -6.74
C HIS A 150 -26.64 -13.91 -5.54
N GLY A 151 -27.18 -12.76 -5.13
CA GLY A 151 -26.57 -11.92 -4.08
C GLY A 151 -25.55 -10.92 -4.63
N LEU A 152 -25.05 -10.07 -3.74
CA LEU A 152 -24.00 -9.09 -4.06
C LEU A 152 -22.65 -9.78 -4.09
N PRO A 153 -21.77 -9.46 -5.06
CA PRO A 153 -20.38 -9.93 -5.05
C PRO A 153 -19.65 -9.42 -3.79
N MET A 154 -19.00 -10.32 -3.06
CA MET A 154 -18.31 -9.97 -1.81
C MET A 154 -17.08 -9.07 -2.04
N GLU A 155 -16.47 -9.17 -3.22
CA GLU A 155 -15.31 -8.40 -3.63
C GLU A 155 -15.62 -7.02 -4.22
N ALA A 156 -16.92 -6.69 -4.39
CA ALA A 156 -17.31 -5.41 -5.00
C ALA A 156 -17.10 -4.24 -4.04
N ASP A 157 -16.34 -3.24 -4.50
CA ASP A 157 -16.15 -1.96 -3.80
C ASP A 157 -17.28 -0.96 -4.14
N LEU A 158 -17.69 -0.92 -5.41
CA LEU A 158 -18.79 -0.09 -5.90
C LEU A 158 -19.82 -0.99 -6.55
N VAL A 159 -21.08 -0.74 -6.24
CA VAL A 159 -22.21 -1.52 -6.80
C VAL A 159 -23.24 -0.57 -7.41
N PHE A 160 -23.51 -0.77 -8.69
CA PHE A 160 -24.51 0.00 -9.43
C PHE A 160 -25.68 -0.90 -9.80
N ASP A 161 -26.90 -0.50 -9.41
CA ASP A 161 -28.13 -1.16 -9.76
C ASP A 161 -28.67 -0.60 -11.08
N VAL A 162 -28.70 -1.44 -12.12
CA VAL A 162 -29.21 -1.06 -13.45
C VAL A 162 -30.59 -1.65 -13.77
N ARG A 163 -31.34 -2.17 -12.78
CA ARG A 163 -32.68 -2.74 -12.98
C ARG A 163 -33.73 -1.73 -13.42
N PHE A 164 -33.44 -0.43 -13.33
CA PHE A 164 -34.28 0.63 -13.87
C PHE A 164 -34.20 0.75 -15.41
N LEU A 165 -33.19 0.13 -16.04
CA LEU A 165 -33.07 0.11 -17.49
C LEU A 165 -34.04 -0.88 -18.12
N PRO A 166 -34.48 -0.64 -19.38
CA PRO A 166 -35.30 -1.59 -20.11
C PRO A 166 -34.64 -2.97 -20.20
N ASN A 167 -35.34 -3.97 -19.77
CA ASN A 167 -34.83 -5.34 -19.70
C ASN A 167 -35.04 -6.07 -21.04
N PRO A 168 -33.97 -6.46 -21.76
CA PRO A 168 -34.05 -7.17 -23.04
C PRO A 168 -34.74 -8.53 -22.93
N PHE A 169 -34.80 -9.11 -21.74
CA PHE A 169 -35.48 -10.40 -21.49
C PHE A 169 -36.99 -10.37 -21.90
N TYR A 170 -37.64 -9.21 -21.87
CA TYR A 170 -39.05 -9.07 -22.27
C TYR A 170 -39.23 -8.95 -23.78
N VAL A 171 -38.15 -8.92 -24.56
CA VAL A 171 -38.20 -8.98 -26.03
C VAL A 171 -37.90 -10.42 -26.45
N GLU A 172 -38.87 -11.06 -27.15
CA GLU A 172 -38.84 -12.50 -27.44
C GLU A 172 -37.53 -12.90 -28.18
N GLU A 173 -37.11 -12.11 -29.16
CA GLU A 173 -35.90 -12.34 -29.98
C GLU A 173 -34.60 -12.17 -29.18
N LEU A 174 -34.61 -11.39 -28.11
CA LEU A 174 -33.45 -11.13 -27.27
C LEU A 174 -33.36 -12.03 -26.04
N ARG A 175 -34.45 -12.68 -25.67
CA ARG A 175 -34.54 -13.52 -24.47
C ARG A 175 -33.46 -14.62 -24.38
N PRO A 176 -33.11 -15.35 -25.48
CA PRO A 176 -32.09 -16.40 -25.44
C PRO A 176 -30.64 -15.84 -25.47
N LEU A 177 -30.48 -14.55 -25.67
CA LEU A 177 -29.19 -13.87 -25.83
C LEU A 177 -28.71 -13.30 -24.48
N CYS A 178 -27.42 -12.97 -24.43
CA CYS A 178 -26.78 -12.37 -23.25
C CYS A 178 -26.17 -10.98 -23.57
N GLY A 179 -25.67 -10.29 -22.53
CA GLY A 179 -25.11 -8.94 -22.66
C GLY A 179 -23.87 -8.84 -23.56
N LEU A 180 -23.23 -9.97 -23.89
CA LEU A 180 -22.10 -10.02 -24.83
C LEU A 180 -22.57 -10.05 -26.30
N ASP A 181 -23.88 -10.31 -26.52
CA ASP A 181 -24.44 -10.37 -27.85
C ASP A 181 -24.79 -8.96 -28.33
N ARG A 182 -24.33 -8.60 -29.53
CA ARG A 182 -24.50 -7.28 -30.11
C ARG A 182 -25.98 -6.80 -30.13
N PRO A 183 -26.98 -7.59 -30.48
CA PRO A 183 -28.40 -7.15 -30.46
C PRO A 183 -28.87 -6.71 -29.07
N VAL A 184 -28.39 -7.37 -27.99
CA VAL A 184 -28.70 -7.00 -26.61
C VAL A 184 -28.06 -5.67 -26.24
N ALA A 185 -26.80 -5.49 -26.58
CA ALA A 185 -26.09 -4.23 -26.35
C ALA A 185 -26.76 -3.07 -27.11
N GLU A 186 -27.06 -3.24 -28.39
CA GLU A 186 -27.78 -2.24 -29.22
C GLU A 186 -29.17 -1.91 -28.63
N PHE A 187 -29.89 -2.89 -28.12
CA PHE A 187 -31.16 -2.66 -27.45
C PHE A 187 -31.00 -1.80 -26.20
N VAL A 188 -30.08 -2.11 -25.32
CA VAL A 188 -29.87 -1.39 -24.04
C VAL A 188 -29.34 0.02 -24.29
N PHE A 189 -28.37 0.19 -25.19
CA PHE A 189 -27.73 1.48 -25.46
C PHE A 189 -28.55 2.42 -26.38
N ARG A 190 -29.66 1.97 -26.98
CA ARG A 190 -30.54 2.87 -27.73
C ARG A 190 -31.28 3.88 -26.84
N TYR A 191 -31.44 3.57 -25.55
CA TYR A 191 -32.16 4.42 -24.60
C TYR A 191 -31.27 5.53 -24.05
N GLN A 192 -31.82 6.75 -24.03
CA GLN A 192 -31.06 7.92 -23.51
C GLN A 192 -30.66 7.75 -22.05
N GLN A 193 -31.52 7.15 -21.21
CA GLN A 193 -31.22 6.92 -19.81
C GLN A 193 -29.99 6.02 -19.60
N THR A 194 -29.75 5.04 -20.47
CA THR A 194 -28.54 4.20 -20.42
C THR A 194 -27.30 5.01 -20.68
N ARG A 195 -27.31 5.85 -21.72
CA ARG A 195 -26.17 6.71 -22.08
C ARG A 195 -25.85 7.72 -20.98
N THR A 196 -26.91 8.41 -20.49
CA THR A 196 -26.74 9.36 -19.38
C THR A 196 -26.24 8.70 -18.11
N PHE A 197 -26.66 7.47 -17.84
CA PHE A 197 -26.16 6.71 -16.68
C PHE A 197 -24.68 6.35 -16.84
N MET A 198 -24.26 5.92 -18.03
CA MET A 198 -22.84 5.62 -18.32
C MET A 198 -21.96 6.85 -18.16
N GLU A 199 -22.37 7.99 -18.77
CA GLU A 199 -21.66 9.27 -18.61
C GLU A 199 -21.45 9.62 -17.12
N LYS A 200 -22.49 9.46 -16.30
CA LYS A 200 -22.40 9.75 -14.85
C LYS A 200 -21.48 8.80 -14.09
N ILE A 201 -21.44 7.52 -14.48
CA ILE A 201 -20.50 6.56 -13.86
C ILE A 201 -19.07 6.91 -14.28
N GLU A 202 -18.83 7.21 -15.54
CA GLU A 202 -17.52 7.63 -16.05
C GLU A 202 -17.02 8.87 -15.32
N ASP A 203 -17.82 9.93 -15.26
CA ASP A 203 -17.50 11.16 -14.51
C ASP A 203 -17.17 10.87 -13.03
N MET A 204 -17.97 9.99 -12.40
CA MET A 204 -17.75 9.62 -11.00
C MET A 204 -16.47 8.82 -10.81
N LEU A 205 -16.17 7.87 -11.70
CA LEU A 205 -14.94 7.08 -11.63
C LEU A 205 -13.72 7.95 -11.91
N ASP A 206 -13.78 8.87 -12.86
CA ASP A 206 -12.72 9.84 -13.14
C ASP A 206 -12.41 10.71 -11.91
N PHE A 207 -13.43 11.07 -11.15
CA PHE A 207 -13.27 11.79 -9.89
C PHE A 207 -12.71 10.89 -8.76
N LEU A 208 -13.21 9.66 -8.62
CA LEU A 208 -12.88 8.77 -7.48
C LEU A 208 -11.51 8.09 -7.63
N LEU A 209 -11.11 7.70 -8.85
CA LEU A 209 -9.87 6.94 -9.07
C LEU A 209 -8.62 7.66 -8.53
N PRO A 210 -8.41 8.96 -8.78
CA PRO A 210 -7.29 9.70 -8.19
C PRO A 210 -7.32 9.67 -6.66
N MET A 211 -8.51 9.79 -6.05
CA MET A 211 -8.68 9.78 -4.60
C MET A 211 -8.33 8.41 -3.99
N TYR A 212 -8.75 7.32 -4.64
CA TYR A 212 -8.40 5.96 -4.23
C TYR A 212 -6.90 5.68 -4.38
N ILE A 213 -6.26 6.17 -5.44
CA ILE A 213 -4.80 6.08 -5.61
C ILE A 213 -4.09 6.84 -4.49
N GLU A 214 -4.55 8.05 -4.16
CA GLU A 214 -3.98 8.87 -3.09
C GLU A 214 -4.14 8.21 -1.72
N GLU A 215 -5.29 7.57 -1.47
CA GLU A 215 -5.57 6.80 -0.24
C GLU A 215 -4.76 5.50 -0.18
N GLY A 216 -4.22 5.04 -1.31
CA GLY A 216 -3.33 3.89 -1.40
C GLY A 216 -4.00 2.59 -1.82
N LYS A 217 -5.22 2.65 -2.36
CA LYS A 217 -5.92 1.49 -2.89
C LYS A 217 -5.21 0.96 -4.15
N LEU A 218 -5.01 -0.36 -4.22
CA LEU A 218 -4.30 -1.02 -5.32
C LEU A 218 -5.25 -1.63 -6.35
N SER A 219 -6.47 -1.93 -5.95
CA SER A 219 -7.49 -2.51 -6.81
C SER A 219 -8.86 -1.94 -6.48
N LEU A 220 -9.69 -1.79 -7.49
CA LEU A 220 -11.08 -1.36 -7.37
C LEU A 220 -11.97 -2.29 -8.17
N THR A 221 -12.96 -2.90 -7.52
CA THR A 221 -13.96 -3.75 -8.18
C THR A 221 -15.28 -3.01 -8.29
N VAL A 222 -15.71 -2.76 -9.52
CA VAL A 222 -16.98 -2.11 -9.87
C VAL A 222 -17.96 -3.17 -10.35
N ALA A 223 -19.06 -3.37 -9.64
CA ALA A 223 -20.06 -4.36 -9.95
C ALA A 223 -21.34 -3.70 -10.50
N ILE A 224 -21.79 -4.16 -11.67
CA ILE A 224 -23.02 -3.72 -12.33
C ILE A 224 -24.09 -4.81 -12.16
N GLY A 225 -25.13 -4.50 -11.40
CA GLY A 225 -26.18 -5.48 -11.05
C GLY A 225 -27.45 -5.33 -11.88
N CYS A 226 -27.88 -6.44 -12.50
CA CYS A 226 -29.17 -6.54 -13.17
C CYS A 226 -30.04 -7.67 -12.54
N THR A 227 -31.15 -8.03 -13.17
CA THR A 227 -32.07 -9.12 -12.74
C THR A 227 -31.45 -10.50 -12.92
#